data_a28c0fa7a8901467d8c32188cf90af5e
#
_entry.id   a28c0fa7a8901467d8c32188cf90af5e
#
_cell.length_a   1.000
_cell.length_b   1.000
_cell.length_c   1.000
_cell.angle_alpha   90.00
_cell.angle_beta   90.00
_cell.angle_gamma   90.00
#
_symmetry.space_group_name_H-M   'P 1'
#
loop_
_entity.id
_entity.type
_entity.pdbx_description
1 polymer ?
#
loop_
_entity_poly.entity_id
_entity_poly.type
_entity_poly.pdbx_seq_one_letter_code
_entity_poly.pdbx_strand_id
1 'polypeptide(L)'
;MKNFKIFLAGLALSLNFVFAQYPLSKEAKIIEQVSSSEIMVEATGRYKGQGKKDKNKKKDVKQNGLNRAIDDSKKAAIHYLLFSGTDPILQSVDEKNKFEQFAGYFFDPSNMGRFITFEEQDLRKRLSLDSGKGLKVVKRYTINVGTLREDLVSRQVIVALSDLTESIGNPFIMVLPRVPKGQSPITFLASNDYASHAASVIQSYLTANQYDVVVPDQASALEALNSAQMDVKEREEDLSYQLALAIGSDVYIDYKGSFEDAGYGTQRYSLEARAYETTTARLLGSETGYSQGRSGDQKVSIEEAMNDAIAKVLSRVNQYWKKDLKSGVQYKLIFNIAASDFEEEDLEEIQFALMDAIDEISNKSKENIVTDNTIDYLIWCDPADFDKSTKIYRALRKEFRDAADDYGAKLGRININRKMVLLKVDSE
;
A
#
# COMPACT_ATOMS: atom_id res chain seq x y z
N MET A 1 17.03 8.16 58.67
CA MET A 1 17.76 8.60 57.45
C MET A 1 18.64 7.51 56.80
N LYS A 2 18.43 6.22 57.06
CA LYS A 2 19.23 5.12 56.45
C LYS A 2 18.54 4.39 55.30
N ASN A 3 17.23 4.60 55.10
CA ASN A 3 16.44 3.85 54.09
C ASN A 3 16.28 4.58 52.74
N PHE A 4 16.82 5.80 52.57
CA PHE A 4 16.67 6.57 51.32
C PHE A 4 17.81 6.33 50.32
N LYS A 5 18.92 5.70 50.75
CA LYS A 5 20.08 5.43 49.86
C LYS A 5 19.98 4.12 49.08
N ILE A 6 19.07 3.22 49.43
CA ILE A 6 18.91 1.92 48.74
C ILE A 6 17.99 2.06 47.51
N PHE A 7 17.10 3.05 47.47
CA PHE A 7 16.16 3.24 46.36
C PHE A 7 16.78 3.92 45.11
N LEU A 8 17.88 4.67 45.29
CA LEU A 8 18.58 5.31 44.14
C LEU A 8 19.57 4.38 43.44
N ALA A 9 20.01 3.29 44.07
CA ALA A 9 20.90 2.33 43.43
C ALA A 9 20.18 1.36 42.47
N GLY A 10 18.88 1.14 42.70
CA GLY A 10 18.03 0.28 41.84
C GLY A 10 17.62 0.95 40.50
N LEU A 11 17.55 2.29 40.47
CA LEU A 11 17.13 3.04 39.27
C LEU A 11 18.28 3.29 38.30
N ALA A 12 19.53 3.17 38.72
CA ALA A 12 20.70 3.39 37.89
C ALA A 12 21.13 2.16 37.06
N LEU A 13 20.59 0.97 37.37
CA LEU A 13 20.91 -0.27 36.66
C LEU A 13 20.01 -0.54 35.44
N SER A 14 18.90 0.16 35.28
CA SER A 14 17.95 -0.04 34.16
C SER A 14 18.23 0.81 32.95
N LEU A 15 19.17 1.75 33.01
CA LEU A 15 19.45 2.70 31.91
C LEU A 15 20.58 2.28 30.96
N ASN A 16 21.26 1.15 31.21
CA ASN A 16 22.41 0.75 30.39
C ASN A 16 22.14 -0.32 29.34
N PHE A 17 20.89 -0.74 29.11
CA PHE A 17 20.58 -1.81 28.14
C PHE A 17 20.02 -1.33 26.79
N VAL A 18 19.79 -0.04 26.58
CA VAL A 18 19.04 0.45 25.41
C VAL A 18 19.88 0.56 24.12
N PHE A 19 21.22 0.63 24.22
CA PHE A 19 22.07 0.93 23.03
C PHE A 19 22.62 -0.29 22.27
N ALA A 20 22.33 -1.53 22.66
CA ALA A 20 22.86 -2.73 22.00
C ALA A 20 21.87 -3.41 21.04
N GLN A 21 20.71 -2.83 20.78
CA GLN A 21 19.62 -3.48 20.06
C GLN A 21 19.77 -3.47 18.54
N TYR A 22 20.18 -2.33 17.98
CA TYR A 22 20.30 -2.14 16.54
C TYR A 22 21.60 -2.72 15.95
N PRO A 23 21.59 -3.09 14.64
CA PRO A 23 22.82 -3.53 13.99
C PRO A 23 23.85 -2.41 13.91
N LEU A 24 25.13 -2.75 14.08
CA LEU A 24 26.25 -1.83 13.84
C LEU A 24 26.42 -1.50 12.37
N SER A 25 26.10 -2.47 11.50
CA SER A 25 26.03 -2.28 10.06
C SER A 25 24.58 -2.25 9.61
N LYS A 26 24.23 -1.29 8.75
CA LYS A 26 22.93 -1.24 8.06
C LYS A 26 23.06 -1.60 6.58
N GLU A 27 24.22 -2.11 6.18
CA GLU A 27 24.50 -2.48 4.79
C GLU A 27 23.88 -3.85 4.48
N ALA A 28 22.83 -3.86 3.68
CA ALA A 28 22.24 -5.09 3.16
C ALA A 28 21.58 -4.81 1.79
N LYS A 29 21.31 -5.87 1.04
CA LYS A 29 20.58 -5.83 -0.23
C LYS A 29 19.80 -7.11 -0.44
N ILE A 30 18.67 -7.01 -1.12
CA ILE A 30 17.91 -8.16 -1.61
C ILE A 30 18.70 -8.78 -2.75
N ILE A 31 18.82 -10.11 -2.74
CA ILE A 31 19.43 -10.91 -3.80
C ILE A 31 18.36 -11.45 -4.72
N GLU A 32 17.33 -12.07 -4.14
CA GLU A 32 16.21 -12.66 -4.88
C GLU A 32 15.01 -12.85 -3.98
N GLN A 33 13.84 -12.94 -4.57
CA GLN A 33 12.63 -13.41 -3.91
C GLN A 33 12.53 -14.93 -4.09
N VAL A 34 12.64 -15.67 -2.98
CA VAL A 34 12.64 -17.13 -2.98
C VAL A 34 11.21 -17.67 -3.12
N SER A 35 10.25 -17.01 -2.48
CA SER A 35 8.81 -17.31 -2.57
C SER A 35 7.99 -16.05 -2.26
N SER A 36 6.66 -16.14 -2.28
CA SER A 36 5.77 -15.03 -1.89
C SER A 36 5.99 -14.52 -0.47
N SER A 37 6.52 -15.36 0.43
CA SER A 37 6.78 -15.03 1.83
C SER A 37 8.25 -15.01 2.22
N GLU A 38 9.18 -15.39 1.32
CA GLU A 38 10.59 -15.53 1.65
C GLU A 38 11.49 -14.74 0.71
N ILE A 39 12.42 -13.98 1.30
CA ILE A 39 13.37 -13.14 0.57
C ILE A 39 14.80 -13.49 0.99
N MET A 40 15.68 -13.69 0.01
CA MET A 40 17.12 -13.83 0.25
C MET A 40 17.78 -12.45 0.31
N VAL A 41 18.46 -12.19 1.42
CA VAL A 41 19.16 -10.93 1.71
C VAL A 41 20.63 -11.20 1.94
N GLU A 42 21.51 -10.47 1.24
CA GLU A 42 22.95 -10.41 1.54
C GLU A 42 23.19 -9.23 2.49
N ALA A 43 23.73 -9.50 3.66
CA ALA A 43 23.91 -8.51 4.69
C ALA A 43 25.35 -8.46 5.23
N THR A 44 25.76 -7.27 5.60
CA THR A 44 27.05 -6.99 6.23
C THR A 44 26.89 -6.92 7.73
N GLY A 45 27.70 -7.66 8.46
CA GLY A 45 27.85 -7.51 9.90
C GLY A 45 29.21 -6.97 10.28
N ARG A 46 29.25 -6.21 11.37
CA ARG A 46 30.48 -5.65 11.92
C ARG A 46 30.59 -5.99 13.41
N TYR A 47 31.82 -6.19 13.84
CA TYR A 47 32.12 -6.30 15.25
C TYR A 47 33.34 -5.45 15.59
N LYS A 48 33.28 -4.74 16.70
CA LYS A 48 34.38 -3.98 17.26
C LYS A 48 34.82 -4.60 18.56
N GLY A 49 36.08 -5.03 18.62
CA GLY A 49 36.63 -5.72 19.81
C GLY A 49 36.55 -4.86 21.05
N GLN A 50 36.23 -5.52 22.16
CA GLN A 50 36.06 -4.90 23.48
C GLN A 50 37.38 -4.91 24.26
N GLY A 51 37.54 -3.94 25.16
CA GLY A 51 38.68 -3.82 26.05
C GLY A 51 39.39 -2.47 26.00
N LYS A 52 40.09 -2.11 27.07
CA LYS A 52 40.77 -0.81 27.18
C LYS A 52 42.04 -0.73 26.34
N LYS A 53 42.80 -1.83 26.19
CA LYS A 53 44.06 -1.91 25.45
C LYS A 53 43.87 -2.60 24.10
N ASP A 54 44.61 -2.20 23.09
CA ASP A 54 44.56 -2.77 21.74
C ASP A 54 44.79 -4.29 21.73
N LYS A 55 45.68 -4.79 22.58
CA LYS A 55 45.94 -6.23 22.73
C LYS A 55 44.67 -6.99 23.16
N ASN A 56 43.89 -6.40 24.09
CA ASN A 56 42.66 -7.02 24.58
C ASN A 56 41.57 -7.00 23.49
N LYS A 57 41.45 -5.89 22.73
CA LYS A 57 40.52 -5.79 21.60
C LYS A 57 40.84 -6.86 20.54
N LYS A 58 42.10 -7.01 20.16
CA LYS A 58 42.53 -8.06 19.22
C LYS A 58 42.25 -9.48 19.72
N LYS A 59 42.46 -9.75 21.02
CA LYS A 59 42.18 -11.02 21.64
C LYS A 59 40.67 -11.33 21.61
N ASP A 60 39.84 -10.34 21.94
CA ASP A 60 38.39 -10.45 21.91
C ASP A 60 37.86 -10.69 20.51
N VAL A 61 38.32 -9.96 19.49
CA VAL A 61 37.98 -10.20 18.08
C VAL A 61 38.34 -11.61 17.64
N LYS A 62 39.49 -12.13 18.08
CA LYS A 62 39.94 -13.48 17.75
C LYS A 62 39.03 -14.55 18.36
N GLN A 63 38.53 -14.32 19.58
CA GLN A 63 37.69 -15.28 20.32
C GLN A 63 36.20 -15.17 19.94
N ASN A 64 35.66 -13.95 19.88
CA ASN A 64 34.22 -13.70 19.78
C ASN A 64 33.80 -13.02 18.47
N GLY A 65 34.76 -12.42 17.74
CA GLY A 65 34.50 -11.50 16.64
C GLY A 65 33.67 -12.11 15.51
N LEU A 66 33.91 -13.38 15.18
CA LEU A 66 33.19 -14.02 14.08
C LEU A 66 31.70 -14.18 14.39
N ASN A 67 31.37 -14.79 15.52
CA ASN A 67 29.97 -15.02 15.92
C ASN A 67 29.23 -13.70 16.11
N ARG A 68 29.87 -12.73 16.75
CA ARG A 68 29.27 -11.39 16.97
C ARG A 68 29.04 -10.63 15.66
N ALA A 69 29.96 -10.72 14.68
CA ALA A 69 29.80 -10.12 13.38
C ALA A 69 28.70 -10.84 12.54
N ILE A 70 28.55 -12.17 12.69
CA ILE A 70 27.46 -12.91 12.08
C ILE A 70 26.12 -12.50 12.71
N ASP A 71 26.02 -12.41 14.03
CA ASP A 71 24.80 -11.91 14.71
C ASP A 71 24.43 -10.49 14.24
N ASP A 72 25.42 -9.62 14.08
CA ASP A 72 25.20 -8.27 13.57
C ASP A 72 24.72 -8.27 12.10
N SER A 73 25.22 -9.20 11.26
CA SER A 73 24.74 -9.35 9.90
C SER A 73 23.28 -9.86 9.80
N LYS A 74 22.86 -10.75 10.73
CA LYS A 74 21.46 -11.17 10.86
C LYS A 74 20.56 -9.99 11.23
N LYS A 75 20.98 -9.17 12.19
CA LYS A 75 20.29 -7.94 12.55
C LYS A 75 20.20 -6.98 11.36
N ALA A 76 21.30 -6.81 10.62
CA ALA A 76 21.34 -5.95 9.44
C ALA A 76 20.36 -6.41 8.34
N ALA A 77 20.23 -7.72 8.13
CA ALA A 77 19.29 -8.28 7.16
C ALA A 77 17.83 -8.01 7.55
N ILE A 78 17.45 -8.26 8.80
CA ILE A 78 16.11 -7.96 9.32
C ILE A 78 15.86 -6.44 9.32
N HIS A 79 16.82 -5.63 9.77
CA HIS A 79 16.73 -4.18 9.76
C HIS A 79 16.47 -3.63 8.35
N TYR A 80 17.12 -4.19 7.35
CA TYR A 80 16.94 -3.77 5.97
C TYR A 80 15.50 -3.95 5.51
N LEU A 81 14.90 -5.12 5.77
CA LEU A 81 13.51 -5.41 5.41
C LEU A 81 12.52 -4.55 6.21
N LEU A 82 12.85 -4.19 7.44
CA LEU A 82 11.99 -3.35 8.28
C LEU A 82 12.00 -1.88 7.87
N PHE A 83 13.18 -1.31 7.55
CA PHE A 83 13.37 0.15 7.46
C PHE A 83 13.89 0.66 6.12
N SER A 84 14.40 -0.24 5.25
CA SER A 84 15.15 0.14 4.06
C SER A 84 14.60 -0.55 2.80
N GLY A 85 15.18 -0.24 1.66
CA GLY A 85 14.73 -0.78 0.37
C GLY A 85 13.59 0.04 -0.24
N THR A 86 13.03 -0.46 -1.34
CA THR A 86 11.94 0.20 -2.06
C THR A 86 10.58 0.00 -1.39
N ASP A 87 10.42 -1.08 -0.62
CA ASP A 87 9.19 -1.42 0.10
C ASP A 87 9.50 -1.92 1.53
N PRO A 88 9.88 -1.02 2.46
CA PRO A 88 10.14 -1.41 3.84
C PRO A 88 8.85 -1.82 4.55
N ILE A 89 8.92 -2.78 5.46
CA ILE A 89 7.74 -3.26 6.20
C ILE A 89 7.16 -2.15 7.08
N LEU A 90 8.01 -1.35 7.73
CA LEU A 90 7.61 -0.22 8.56
C LEU A 90 7.65 1.08 7.74
N GLN A 91 6.50 1.60 7.42
CA GLN A 91 6.38 2.66 6.45
C GLN A 91 6.04 4.02 7.09
N SER A 92 5.17 4.02 8.10
CA SER A 92 4.79 5.24 8.80
C SER A 92 5.73 5.56 9.96
N VAL A 93 5.77 6.83 10.35
CA VAL A 93 6.51 7.28 11.55
C VAL A 93 5.94 6.62 12.82
N ASP A 94 4.64 6.43 12.89
CA ASP A 94 3.96 5.78 14.00
C ASP A 94 4.39 4.31 14.16
N GLU A 95 4.42 3.55 13.05
CA GLU A 95 4.89 2.16 13.06
C GLU A 95 6.36 2.05 13.51
N LYS A 96 7.21 2.97 13.05
CA LYS A 96 8.62 3.03 13.48
C LYS A 96 8.75 3.34 14.96
N ASN A 97 7.96 4.29 15.49
CA ASN A 97 7.95 4.63 16.91
C ASN A 97 7.44 3.47 17.78
N LYS A 98 6.41 2.76 17.32
CA LYS A 98 5.92 1.56 18.02
C LYS A 98 6.96 0.45 18.02
N PHE A 99 7.65 0.24 16.90
CA PHE A 99 8.71 -0.75 16.78
C PHE A 99 9.85 -0.55 17.78
N GLU A 100 10.20 0.70 18.12
CA GLU A 100 11.26 1.01 19.08
C GLU A 100 11.07 0.29 20.43
N GLN A 101 9.81 0.11 20.84
CA GLN A 101 9.47 -0.58 22.09
C GLN A 101 9.79 -2.08 22.03
N PHE A 102 9.84 -2.65 20.84
CA PHE A 102 10.05 -4.07 20.56
C PHE A 102 11.38 -4.36 19.86
N ALA A 103 12.20 -3.36 19.57
CA ALA A 103 13.47 -3.52 18.86
C ALA A 103 14.37 -4.58 19.54
N GLY A 104 14.39 -4.61 20.87
CA GLY A 104 15.12 -5.63 21.64
C GLY A 104 14.67 -7.05 21.35
N TYR A 105 13.40 -7.27 21.16
CA TYR A 105 12.84 -8.56 20.82
C TYR A 105 13.23 -9.00 19.40
N PHE A 106 13.02 -8.13 18.41
CA PHE A 106 13.28 -8.47 17.01
C PHE A 106 14.76 -8.65 16.69
N PHE A 107 15.64 -7.98 17.41
CA PHE A 107 17.09 -8.09 17.23
C PHE A 107 17.79 -8.99 18.27
N ASP A 108 17.02 -9.72 19.07
CA ASP A 108 17.58 -10.73 19.96
C ASP A 108 18.00 -11.98 19.16
N PRO A 109 19.22 -12.50 19.32
CA PRO A 109 19.68 -13.69 18.61
C PRO A 109 18.77 -14.91 18.75
N SER A 110 18.11 -15.09 19.88
CA SER A 110 17.18 -16.20 20.11
C SER A 110 15.88 -16.09 19.29
N ASN A 111 15.44 -14.86 19.02
CA ASN A 111 14.21 -14.60 18.28
C ASN A 111 14.44 -14.47 16.77
N MET A 112 15.60 -13.95 16.36
CA MET A 112 15.92 -13.80 14.92
C MET A 112 15.87 -15.12 14.16
N GLY A 113 16.20 -16.25 14.82
CA GLY A 113 16.11 -17.60 14.23
C GLY A 113 14.69 -18.00 13.81
N ARG A 114 13.64 -17.34 14.30
CA ARG A 114 12.24 -17.58 13.87
C ARG A 114 11.94 -16.97 12.50
N PHE A 115 12.66 -15.93 12.13
CA PHE A 115 12.47 -15.20 10.87
C PHE A 115 13.44 -15.68 9.80
N ILE A 116 14.61 -16.25 10.17
CA ILE A 116 15.64 -16.72 9.27
C ILE A 116 15.41 -18.20 9.00
N THR A 117 14.90 -18.55 7.82
CA THR A 117 14.62 -19.94 7.42
C THR A 117 15.83 -20.63 6.83
N PHE A 118 16.77 -19.87 6.29
CA PHE A 118 18.02 -20.41 5.75
C PHE A 118 19.18 -19.45 6.01
N GLU A 119 20.33 -20.01 6.34
CA GLU A 119 21.59 -19.31 6.51
C GLU A 119 22.65 -20.02 5.65
N GLU A 120 23.23 -19.30 4.68
CA GLU A 120 24.29 -19.85 3.84
C GLU A 120 25.48 -20.30 4.70
N GLN A 121 26.06 -21.48 4.45
CA GLN A 121 27.11 -22.00 5.32
C GLN A 121 28.38 -21.14 5.23
N ASP A 122 28.74 -20.70 4.04
CA ASP A 122 29.96 -19.95 3.78
C ASP A 122 29.77 -18.43 3.96
N LEU A 123 30.85 -17.76 4.34
CA LEU A 123 30.91 -16.31 4.32
C LEU A 123 31.25 -15.82 2.91
N ARG A 124 30.49 -14.92 2.37
CA ARG A 124 30.81 -14.25 1.09
C ARG A 124 32.05 -13.37 1.20
N LYS A 125 32.24 -12.76 2.38
CA LYS A 125 33.41 -11.92 2.62
C LYS A 125 33.74 -11.90 4.11
N ARG A 126 35.06 -11.88 4.40
CA ARG A 126 35.59 -11.69 5.75
C ARG A 126 36.76 -10.71 5.68
N LEU A 127 36.70 -9.62 6.42
CA LEU A 127 37.72 -8.58 6.45
C LEU A 127 38.08 -8.19 7.88
N SER A 128 39.36 -8.17 8.16
CA SER A 128 39.87 -7.61 9.41
C SER A 128 39.86 -6.08 9.31
N LEU A 129 39.36 -5.41 10.33
CA LEU A 129 39.29 -3.96 10.44
C LEU A 129 40.25 -3.45 11.52
N ASP A 130 40.69 -2.20 11.38
CA ASP A 130 41.50 -1.48 12.38
C ASP A 130 42.70 -2.30 12.88
N SER A 131 43.47 -2.88 11.98
CA SER A 131 44.62 -3.72 12.30
C SER A 131 44.30 -4.88 13.25
N GLY A 132 43.16 -5.52 13.08
CA GLY A 132 42.72 -6.69 13.84
C GLY A 132 41.89 -6.36 15.11
N LYS A 133 41.49 -5.10 15.30
CA LYS A 133 40.62 -4.67 16.42
C LYS A 133 39.14 -4.73 16.08
N GLY A 134 38.80 -5.05 14.84
CA GLY A 134 37.44 -5.23 14.34
C GLY A 134 37.35 -6.29 13.27
N LEU A 135 36.14 -6.72 12.97
CA LEU A 135 35.82 -7.70 11.94
C LEU A 135 34.60 -7.24 11.14
N LYS A 136 34.64 -7.39 9.81
CA LYS A 136 33.49 -7.25 8.90
C LYS A 136 33.26 -8.60 8.23
N VAL A 137 32.00 -9.04 8.16
CA VAL A 137 31.57 -10.23 7.43
C VAL A 137 30.45 -9.87 6.47
N VAL A 138 30.31 -10.62 5.38
CA VAL A 138 29.16 -10.56 4.48
C VAL A 138 28.61 -11.96 4.35
N LYS A 139 27.29 -12.13 4.53
CA LYS A 139 26.62 -13.42 4.52
C LYS A 139 25.21 -13.31 3.98
N ARG A 140 24.65 -14.40 3.45
CA ARG A 140 23.29 -14.46 2.91
C ARG A 140 22.37 -15.22 3.83
N TYR A 141 21.15 -14.75 3.90
CA TYR A 141 20.06 -15.27 4.71
C TYR A 141 18.78 -15.27 3.91
N THR A 142 17.98 -16.33 4.01
CA THR A 142 16.58 -16.31 3.59
C THR A 142 15.74 -15.94 4.80
N ILE A 143 14.91 -14.91 4.65
CA ILE A 143 14.07 -14.39 5.72
C ILE A 143 12.61 -14.60 5.34
N ASN A 144 11.84 -15.21 6.24
CA ASN A 144 10.40 -15.33 6.13
C ASN A 144 9.74 -14.00 6.55
N VAL A 145 9.36 -13.22 5.54
CA VAL A 145 8.71 -11.92 5.72
C VAL A 145 7.29 -12.08 6.26
N GLY A 146 6.62 -13.20 5.93
CA GLY A 146 5.28 -13.52 6.46
C GLY A 146 5.30 -13.59 7.98
N THR A 147 6.15 -14.47 8.54
CA THR A 147 6.31 -14.64 9.99
C THR A 147 6.77 -13.34 10.67
N LEU A 148 7.64 -12.55 10.01
CA LEU A 148 8.06 -11.25 10.53
C LEU A 148 6.89 -10.26 10.61
N ARG A 149 6.02 -10.23 9.59
CA ARG A 149 4.79 -9.40 9.58
C ARG A 149 3.78 -9.85 10.64
N GLU A 150 3.54 -11.16 10.79
CA GLU A 150 2.64 -11.72 11.80
C GLU A 150 3.08 -11.32 13.22
N ASP A 151 4.37 -11.40 13.52
CA ASP A 151 4.90 -10.97 14.83
C ASP A 151 4.74 -9.45 15.06
N LEU A 152 4.91 -8.64 14.02
CA LEU A 152 4.66 -7.19 14.10
C LEU A 152 3.18 -6.87 14.33
N VAL A 153 2.26 -7.61 13.69
CA VAL A 153 0.81 -7.48 13.90
C VAL A 153 0.45 -7.88 15.32
N SER A 154 0.90 -9.04 15.79
CA SER A 154 0.60 -9.54 17.14
C SER A 154 1.04 -8.58 18.26
N ARG A 155 2.03 -7.72 17.98
CA ARG A 155 2.53 -6.67 18.88
C ARG A 155 1.93 -5.29 18.60
N GLN A 156 0.96 -5.21 17.70
CA GLN A 156 0.29 -3.95 17.31
C GLN A 156 1.27 -2.89 16.76
N VAL A 157 2.42 -3.31 16.25
CA VAL A 157 3.38 -2.41 15.56
C VAL A 157 2.82 -2.01 14.20
N ILE A 158 2.27 -2.99 13.48
CA ILE A 158 1.51 -2.78 12.24
C ILE A 158 0.08 -3.30 12.43
N VAL A 159 -0.86 -2.76 11.65
CA VAL A 159 -2.27 -3.19 11.70
C VAL A 159 -2.44 -4.43 10.82
N ALA A 160 -3.18 -5.41 11.29
CA ALA A 160 -3.58 -6.56 10.47
C ALA A 160 -4.50 -6.12 9.32
N LEU A 161 -4.46 -6.85 8.22
CA LEU A 161 -5.39 -6.60 7.10
C LEU A 161 -6.84 -6.82 7.53
N SER A 162 -7.10 -7.84 8.35
CA SER A 162 -8.43 -8.14 8.92
C SER A 162 -9.04 -6.95 9.67
N ASP A 163 -8.25 -6.27 10.49
CA ASP A 163 -8.73 -5.13 11.29
C ASP A 163 -9.12 -3.94 10.42
N LEU A 164 -8.43 -3.78 9.27
CA LEU A 164 -8.77 -2.77 8.27
C LEU A 164 -10.09 -3.09 7.58
N THR A 165 -10.30 -4.37 7.23
CA THR A 165 -11.51 -4.80 6.55
C THR A 165 -12.75 -4.78 7.45
N GLU A 166 -12.60 -4.99 8.76
CA GLU A 166 -13.71 -4.86 9.72
C GLU A 166 -14.21 -3.41 9.84
N SER A 167 -13.33 -2.42 9.71
CA SER A 167 -13.72 -1.01 9.91
C SER A 167 -14.23 -0.30 8.67
N ILE A 168 -13.71 -0.62 7.46
CA ILE A 168 -14.14 0.04 6.20
C ILE A 168 -14.93 -0.91 5.28
N GLY A 169 -14.93 -2.20 5.56
CA GLY A 169 -15.32 -3.27 4.66
C GLY A 169 -14.18 -3.62 3.69
N ASN A 170 -14.34 -4.75 2.98
CA ASN A 170 -13.38 -5.15 1.96
C ASN A 170 -13.41 -4.16 0.79
N PRO A 171 -12.25 -3.67 0.33
CA PRO A 171 -12.21 -2.87 -0.88
C PRO A 171 -12.66 -3.69 -2.08
N PHE A 172 -13.50 -3.08 -2.88
CA PHE A 172 -13.92 -3.64 -4.15
C PHE A 172 -12.89 -3.28 -5.23
N ILE A 173 -12.21 -4.28 -5.78
CA ILE A 173 -11.10 -4.12 -6.70
C ILE A 173 -11.51 -4.57 -8.10
N MET A 174 -11.35 -3.70 -9.09
CA MET A 174 -11.48 -4.06 -10.49
C MET A 174 -10.10 -4.33 -11.10
N VAL A 175 -10.00 -5.36 -11.94
CA VAL A 175 -8.75 -5.75 -12.59
C VAL A 175 -8.91 -5.73 -14.11
N LEU A 176 -8.04 -4.98 -14.81
CA LEU A 176 -8.06 -4.82 -16.26
C LEU A 176 -6.64 -4.86 -16.87
N PRO A 177 -6.48 -5.35 -18.11
CA PRO A 177 -5.23 -5.17 -18.84
C PRO A 177 -5.09 -3.70 -19.28
N ARG A 178 -3.86 -3.19 -19.25
CA ARG A 178 -3.52 -1.91 -19.86
C ARG A 178 -3.41 -2.09 -21.37
N VAL A 179 -4.20 -1.34 -22.09
CA VAL A 179 -4.26 -1.37 -23.56
C VAL A 179 -3.86 -0.02 -24.16
N PRO A 180 -3.48 0.03 -25.44
CA PRO A 180 -3.26 1.29 -26.15
C PRO A 180 -4.51 2.18 -26.14
N LYS A 181 -4.30 3.50 -26.24
CA LYS A 181 -5.41 4.49 -26.32
C LYS A 181 -6.39 4.12 -27.44
N GLY A 182 -7.67 4.12 -27.11
CA GLY A 182 -8.76 3.80 -28.03
C GLY A 182 -9.08 2.31 -28.18
N GLN A 183 -8.33 1.41 -27.54
CA GLN A 183 -8.65 -0.01 -27.49
C GLN A 183 -9.46 -0.35 -26.23
N SER A 184 -10.47 -1.19 -26.36
CA SER A 184 -11.26 -1.65 -25.21
C SER A 184 -10.49 -2.70 -24.42
N PRO A 185 -10.26 -2.50 -23.09
CA PRO A 185 -9.65 -3.51 -22.23
C PRO A 185 -10.43 -4.84 -22.21
N ILE A 186 -11.75 -4.76 -22.30
CA ILE A 186 -12.65 -5.92 -22.29
C ILE A 186 -12.48 -6.77 -23.55
N THR A 187 -12.48 -6.10 -24.73
CA THR A 187 -12.25 -6.79 -26.00
C THR A 187 -10.85 -7.41 -26.04
N PHE A 188 -9.86 -6.74 -25.48
CA PHE A 188 -8.49 -7.26 -25.39
C PHE A 188 -8.42 -8.49 -24.49
N LEU A 189 -9.08 -8.50 -23.32
CA LEU A 189 -9.19 -9.68 -22.44
C LEU A 189 -9.81 -10.87 -23.18
N ALA A 190 -10.91 -10.65 -23.88
CA ALA A 190 -11.61 -11.69 -24.59
C ALA A 190 -10.81 -12.32 -25.76
N SER A 191 -9.86 -11.58 -26.32
CA SER A 191 -9.06 -12.00 -27.48
C SER A 191 -7.62 -12.40 -27.14
N ASN A 192 -7.16 -12.24 -25.90
CA ASN A 192 -5.78 -12.51 -25.50
C ASN A 192 -5.69 -13.46 -24.30
N ASP A 193 -5.38 -14.71 -24.56
CA ASP A 193 -5.31 -15.78 -23.55
C ASP A 193 -4.31 -15.47 -22.42
N TYR A 194 -3.20 -14.81 -22.71
CA TYR A 194 -2.19 -14.47 -21.69
C TYR A 194 -2.68 -13.34 -20.78
N ALA A 195 -3.34 -12.35 -21.34
CA ALA A 195 -3.95 -11.28 -20.55
C ALA A 195 -5.10 -11.84 -19.68
N SER A 196 -5.95 -12.70 -20.25
CA SER A 196 -7.01 -13.36 -19.50
C SER A 196 -6.46 -14.24 -18.37
N HIS A 197 -5.39 -15.01 -18.66
CA HIS A 197 -4.73 -15.82 -17.63
C HIS A 197 -4.14 -14.95 -16.51
N ALA A 198 -3.45 -13.87 -16.85
CA ALA A 198 -2.92 -12.92 -15.88
C ALA A 198 -4.02 -12.31 -14.99
N ALA A 199 -5.15 -11.90 -15.57
CA ALA A 199 -6.32 -11.43 -14.82
C ALA A 199 -6.83 -12.47 -13.82
N SER A 200 -6.93 -13.75 -14.27
CA SER A 200 -7.36 -14.84 -13.42
C SER A 200 -6.43 -15.10 -12.25
N VAL A 201 -5.11 -14.98 -12.46
CA VAL A 201 -4.11 -15.11 -11.38
C VAL A 201 -4.26 -14.00 -10.35
N ILE A 202 -4.40 -12.73 -10.80
CA ILE A 202 -4.65 -11.61 -9.88
C ILE A 202 -5.94 -11.85 -9.10
N GLN A 203 -7.02 -12.21 -9.78
CA GLN A 203 -8.31 -12.47 -9.16
C GLN A 203 -8.20 -13.55 -8.08
N SER A 204 -7.53 -14.67 -8.39
CA SER A 204 -7.31 -15.76 -7.43
C SER A 204 -6.50 -15.31 -6.22
N TYR A 205 -5.46 -14.52 -6.44
CA TYR A 205 -4.64 -13.98 -5.36
C TYR A 205 -5.42 -13.02 -4.45
N LEU A 206 -6.19 -12.12 -5.04
CA LEU A 206 -6.98 -11.12 -4.31
C LEU A 206 -8.11 -11.78 -3.51
N THR A 207 -8.84 -12.73 -4.12
CA THR A 207 -9.92 -13.45 -3.43
C THR A 207 -9.40 -14.32 -2.30
N ALA A 208 -8.24 -14.96 -2.46
CA ALA A 208 -7.57 -15.68 -1.38
C ALA A 208 -7.20 -14.77 -0.19
N ASN A 209 -6.98 -13.47 -0.44
CA ASN A 209 -6.75 -12.45 0.58
C ASN A 209 -8.03 -11.69 0.98
N GLN A 210 -9.22 -12.26 0.70
CA GLN A 210 -10.52 -11.75 1.12
C GLN A 210 -10.94 -10.40 0.52
N TYR A 211 -10.38 -10.01 -0.63
CA TYR A 211 -10.86 -8.84 -1.37
C TYR A 211 -12.06 -9.19 -2.25
N ASP A 212 -13.00 -8.26 -2.37
CA ASP A 212 -14.04 -8.32 -3.39
C ASP A 212 -13.44 -7.92 -4.74
N VAL A 213 -13.50 -8.80 -5.73
CA VAL A 213 -12.81 -8.59 -7.01
C VAL A 213 -13.79 -8.77 -8.17
N VAL A 214 -13.69 -7.88 -9.14
CA VAL A 214 -14.36 -8.03 -10.43
C VAL A 214 -13.36 -7.95 -11.58
N VAL A 215 -13.46 -8.91 -12.48
CA VAL A 215 -12.90 -8.83 -13.83
C VAL A 215 -14.11 -8.63 -14.74
N PRO A 216 -14.27 -7.45 -15.37
CA PRO A 216 -15.45 -7.15 -16.16
C PRO A 216 -15.57 -8.10 -17.37
N ASP A 217 -16.72 -8.71 -17.53
CA ASP A 217 -17.09 -9.42 -18.74
C ASP A 217 -17.73 -8.46 -19.78
N GLN A 218 -17.91 -8.95 -21.00
CA GLN A 218 -18.39 -8.11 -22.10
C GLN A 218 -19.81 -7.52 -21.89
N ALA A 219 -20.69 -8.23 -21.22
CA ALA A 219 -22.11 -7.84 -21.15
C ALA A 219 -22.35 -6.79 -20.05
N SER A 220 -21.94 -7.05 -18.83
CA SER A 220 -22.14 -6.14 -17.70
C SER A 220 -21.32 -4.86 -17.83
N ALA A 221 -20.13 -4.97 -18.42
CA ALA A 221 -19.24 -3.84 -18.60
C ALA A 221 -19.70 -2.87 -19.71
N LEU A 222 -20.32 -3.38 -20.78
CA LEU A 222 -20.90 -2.54 -21.85
C LEU A 222 -22.12 -1.75 -21.36
N GLU A 223 -22.98 -2.35 -20.54
CA GLU A 223 -24.09 -1.62 -19.92
C GLU A 223 -23.60 -0.53 -18.95
N ALA A 224 -22.62 -0.85 -18.11
CA ALA A 224 -22.02 0.11 -17.21
C ALA A 224 -21.29 1.25 -17.95
N LEU A 225 -20.56 0.91 -19.02
CA LEU A 225 -19.85 1.91 -19.84
C LEU A 225 -20.82 2.81 -20.61
N ASN A 226 -21.90 2.26 -21.18
CA ASN A 226 -22.93 3.04 -21.86
C ASN A 226 -23.64 4.00 -20.91
N SER A 227 -23.92 3.57 -19.68
CA SER A 227 -24.51 4.44 -18.66
C SER A 227 -23.54 5.57 -18.25
N ALA A 228 -22.25 5.26 -18.07
CA ALA A 228 -21.25 6.27 -17.75
C ALA A 228 -20.97 7.26 -18.90
N GLN A 229 -21.00 6.79 -20.15
CA GLN A 229 -20.79 7.65 -21.33
C GLN A 229 -21.93 8.62 -21.59
N MET A 230 -23.16 8.31 -21.15
CA MET A 230 -24.27 9.26 -21.26
C MET A 230 -24.09 10.47 -20.35
N ASP A 231 -23.39 10.31 -19.22
CA ASP A 231 -23.22 11.34 -18.21
C ASP A 231 -21.91 12.14 -18.34
N VAL A 232 -20.91 11.66 -19.10
CA VAL A 232 -19.54 12.23 -19.16
C VAL A 232 -19.07 12.40 -20.62
N LYS A 233 -19.87 12.99 -21.47
CA LYS A 233 -19.65 13.05 -22.92
C LYS A 233 -18.46 13.87 -23.44
N GLU A 234 -17.69 14.58 -22.60
CA GLU A 234 -16.70 15.56 -23.07
C GLU A 234 -15.24 15.31 -22.65
N ARG A 235 -14.89 14.21 -21.99
CA ARG A 235 -13.50 13.94 -21.60
C ARG A 235 -12.91 12.75 -22.34
N GLU A 236 -11.77 12.95 -23.00
CA GLU A 236 -10.90 11.87 -23.54
C GLU A 236 -10.22 11.10 -22.39
N GLU A 237 -11.01 10.56 -21.45
CA GLU A 237 -10.48 9.82 -20.32
C GLU A 237 -10.14 8.37 -20.70
N ASP A 238 -9.24 7.76 -19.91
CA ASP A 238 -8.89 6.35 -20.02
C ASP A 238 -10.13 5.47 -19.81
N LEU A 239 -10.43 4.58 -20.77
CA LEU A 239 -11.57 3.66 -20.70
C LEU A 239 -11.56 2.79 -19.44
N SER A 240 -10.37 2.44 -18.93
CA SER A 240 -10.23 1.69 -17.67
C SER A 240 -10.74 2.49 -16.48
N TYR A 241 -10.45 3.78 -16.44
CA TYR A 241 -10.92 4.68 -15.38
C TYR A 241 -12.45 4.87 -15.45
N GLN A 242 -12.99 5.14 -16.63
CA GLN A 242 -14.45 5.28 -16.83
C GLN A 242 -15.19 4.03 -16.40
N LEU A 243 -14.67 2.86 -16.77
CA LEU A 243 -15.25 1.59 -16.41
C LEU A 243 -15.20 1.35 -14.87
N ALA A 244 -14.09 1.71 -14.23
CA ALA A 244 -13.94 1.60 -12.78
C ALA A 244 -14.94 2.48 -12.03
N LEU A 245 -15.14 3.72 -12.51
CA LEU A 245 -16.16 4.63 -11.97
C LEU A 245 -17.58 4.08 -12.15
N ALA A 246 -17.89 3.55 -13.35
CA ALA A 246 -19.22 3.01 -13.65
C ALA A 246 -19.56 1.78 -12.79
N ILE A 247 -18.61 0.86 -12.60
CA ILE A 247 -18.75 -0.33 -11.74
C ILE A 247 -18.78 0.06 -10.26
N GLY A 248 -18.19 1.21 -9.90
CA GLY A 248 -18.10 1.67 -8.51
C GLY A 248 -17.06 0.91 -7.70
N SER A 249 -15.96 0.48 -8.33
CA SER A 249 -14.83 -0.11 -7.62
C SER A 249 -14.15 0.95 -6.73
N ASP A 250 -13.59 0.51 -5.62
CA ASP A 250 -12.81 1.39 -4.75
C ASP A 250 -11.41 1.62 -5.32
N VAL A 251 -10.86 0.57 -5.91
CA VAL A 251 -9.53 0.54 -6.55
C VAL A 251 -9.67 -0.17 -7.89
N TYR A 252 -8.94 0.29 -8.89
CA TYR A 252 -8.71 -0.53 -10.07
C TYR A 252 -7.22 -0.81 -10.25
N ILE A 253 -6.94 -2.03 -10.70
CA ILE A 253 -5.59 -2.48 -11.02
C ILE A 253 -5.48 -2.64 -12.52
N ASP A 254 -4.61 -1.88 -13.17
CA ASP A 254 -4.20 -2.13 -14.54
C ASP A 254 -2.89 -2.91 -14.59
N TYR A 255 -2.74 -3.80 -15.54
CA TYR A 255 -1.51 -4.56 -15.71
C TYR A 255 -1.12 -4.67 -17.18
N LYS A 256 0.19 -4.81 -17.42
CA LYS A 256 0.77 -5.05 -18.73
C LYS A 256 2.00 -5.95 -18.58
N GLY A 257 2.10 -6.96 -19.39
CA GLY A 257 3.26 -7.85 -19.36
C GLY A 257 3.76 -8.20 -20.76
N SER A 258 4.98 -8.68 -20.82
CA SER A 258 5.65 -9.13 -22.04
C SER A 258 6.68 -10.21 -21.75
N PHE A 259 6.91 -11.09 -22.73
CA PHE A 259 8.01 -12.03 -22.71
C PHE A 259 9.29 -11.34 -23.19
N GLU A 260 10.37 -11.61 -22.48
CA GLU A 260 11.73 -11.14 -22.76
C GLU A 260 12.66 -12.33 -22.93
N ASP A 261 13.63 -12.21 -23.86
CA ASP A 261 14.68 -13.22 -23.99
C ASP A 261 15.58 -13.20 -22.73
N ALA A 262 15.70 -14.33 -22.06
CA ALA A 262 16.55 -14.50 -20.89
C ALA A 262 17.89 -15.22 -21.22
N GLY A 263 18.16 -15.46 -22.51
CA GLY A 263 19.35 -16.17 -22.99
C GLY A 263 19.20 -17.71 -23.02
N TYR A 264 20.07 -18.35 -23.75
CA TYR A 264 20.13 -19.84 -23.88
C TYR A 264 18.80 -20.49 -24.31
N GLY A 265 17.97 -19.77 -25.10
CA GLY A 265 16.65 -20.25 -25.55
C GLY A 265 15.60 -20.26 -24.46
N THR A 266 15.81 -19.53 -23.36
CA THR A 266 14.83 -19.32 -22.31
C THR A 266 14.17 -17.95 -22.43
N GLN A 267 12.91 -17.85 -22.00
CA GLN A 267 12.16 -16.60 -21.90
C GLN A 267 11.76 -16.36 -20.43
N ARG A 268 11.76 -15.11 -20.02
CA ARG A 268 11.13 -14.66 -18.76
C ARG A 268 9.95 -13.76 -19.09
N TYR A 269 8.97 -13.74 -18.21
CA TYR A 269 7.86 -12.81 -18.29
C TYR A 269 8.11 -11.65 -17.31
N SER A 270 7.97 -10.43 -17.79
CA SER A 270 7.93 -9.23 -16.97
C SER A 270 6.51 -8.69 -16.96
N LEU A 271 5.99 -8.31 -15.78
CA LEU A 271 4.65 -7.80 -15.63
C LEU A 271 4.66 -6.58 -14.72
N GLU A 272 4.19 -5.46 -15.25
CA GLU A 272 3.92 -4.25 -14.50
C GLU A 272 2.45 -4.24 -14.07
N ALA A 273 2.18 -4.04 -12.79
CA ALA A 273 0.86 -3.82 -12.23
C ALA A 273 0.80 -2.46 -11.53
N ARG A 274 -0.27 -1.70 -11.77
CA ARG A 274 -0.53 -0.40 -11.15
C ARG A 274 -1.89 -0.40 -10.51
N ALA A 275 -1.98 0.09 -9.28
CA ALA A 275 -3.25 0.29 -8.59
C ALA A 275 -3.58 1.78 -8.51
N TYR A 276 -4.81 2.10 -8.81
CA TYR A 276 -5.34 3.46 -8.75
C TYR A 276 -6.57 3.52 -7.86
N GLU A 277 -6.70 4.60 -7.13
CA GLU A 277 -7.96 4.96 -6.49
C GLU A 277 -8.96 5.41 -7.54
N THR A 278 -10.13 4.79 -7.54
CA THR A 278 -11.14 5.04 -8.59
C THR A 278 -11.72 6.45 -8.53
N THR A 279 -11.93 7.01 -7.34
CA THR A 279 -12.57 8.32 -7.18
C THR A 279 -11.71 9.49 -7.65
N THR A 280 -10.38 9.33 -7.65
CA THR A 280 -9.43 10.42 -7.93
C THR A 280 -8.50 10.13 -9.09
N ALA A 281 -8.51 8.91 -9.62
CA ALA A 281 -7.50 8.38 -10.55
C ALA A 281 -6.05 8.46 -9.99
N ARG A 282 -5.89 8.61 -8.66
CA ARG A 282 -4.59 8.71 -8.03
C ARG A 282 -3.88 7.37 -8.03
N LEU A 283 -2.64 7.32 -8.49
CA LEU A 283 -1.79 6.14 -8.41
C LEU A 283 -1.47 5.81 -6.95
N LEU A 284 -1.90 4.64 -6.49
CA LEU A 284 -1.62 4.10 -5.15
C LEU A 284 -0.31 3.34 -5.11
N GLY A 285 0.03 2.63 -6.18
CA GLY A 285 1.27 1.89 -6.30
C GLY A 285 1.49 1.35 -7.70
N SER A 286 2.76 1.20 -8.08
CA SER A 286 3.18 0.57 -9.32
C SER A 286 4.35 -0.34 -9.01
N GLU A 287 4.26 -1.60 -9.41
CA GLU A 287 5.30 -2.60 -9.19
C GLU A 287 5.48 -3.46 -10.43
N THR A 288 6.69 -3.95 -10.61
CA THR A 288 7.02 -4.89 -11.66
C THR A 288 7.46 -6.21 -11.05
N GLY A 289 6.84 -7.29 -11.49
CA GLY A 289 7.24 -8.65 -11.15
C GLY A 289 7.93 -9.33 -12.31
N TYR A 290 8.76 -10.29 -12.01
CA TYR A 290 9.53 -11.06 -12.98
C TYR A 290 9.40 -12.56 -12.70
N SER A 291 9.29 -13.35 -13.79
CA SER A 291 9.44 -14.78 -13.70
C SER A 291 10.92 -15.17 -13.79
N GLN A 292 11.22 -16.41 -13.44
CA GLN A 292 12.48 -17.03 -13.82
C GLN A 292 12.54 -17.27 -15.34
N GLY A 293 13.76 -17.28 -15.91
CA GLY A 293 13.98 -17.67 -17.29
C GLY A 293 13.76 -19.18 -17.47
N ARG A 294 12.85 -19.56 -18.37
CA ARG A 294 12.57 -20.98 -18.69
C ARG A 294 12.23 -21.20 -20.15
N SER A 295 12.46 -22.44 -20.60
CA SER A 295 11.95 -22.94 -21.88
C SER A 295 10.72 -23.78 -21.58
N GLY A 296 9.52 -23.39 -22.03
CA GLY A 296 8.31 -24.18 -21.84
C GLY A 296 7.09 -23.37 -21.44
N ASP A 297 6.37 -23.80 -20.43
CA ASP A 297 5.04 -23.26 -20.13
C ASP A 297 5.06 -21.77 -19.78
N GLN A 298 4.52 -20.96 -20.71
CA GLN A 298 4.45 -19.51 -20.58
C GLN A 298 3.47 -19.06 -19.49
N LYS A 299 2.44 -19.86 -19.19
CA LYS A 299 1.45 -19.53 -18.15
C LYS A 299 2.07 -19.56 -16.76
N VAL A 300 2.96 -20.52 -16.48
CA VAL A 300 3.73 -20.57 -15.21
C VAL A 300 4.59 -19.32 -15.05
N SER A 301 5.19 -18.82 -16.12
CA SER A 301 5.97 -17.57 -16.06
C SER A 301 5.09 -16.38 -15.75
N ILE A 302 3.87 -16.32 -16.30
CA ILE A 302 2.89 -15.27 -16.00
C ILE A 302 2.49 -15.34 -14.52
N GLU A 303 2.19 -16.53 -13.99
CA GLU A 303 1.84 -16.72 -12.57
C GLU A 303 2.95 -16.25 -11.62
N GLU A 304 4.19 -16.58 -11.90
CA GLU A 304 5.32 -16.14 -11.08
C GLU A 304 5.47 -14.61 -11.08
N ALA A 305 5.50 -14.00 -12.26
CA ALA A 305 5.66 -12.56 -12.38
C ALA A 305 4.49 -11.81 -11.74
N MET A 306 3.26 -12.34 -11.90
CA MET A 306 2.08 -11.75 -11.32
C MET A 306 2.10 -11.81 -9.79
N ASN A 307 2.40 -12.98 -9.22
CA ASN A 307 2.47 -13.16 -7.76
C ASN A 307 3.55 -12.26 -7.14
N ASP A 308 4.68 -12.07 -7.81
CA ASP A 308 5.72 -11.13 -7.36
C ASP A 308 5.24 -9.66 -7.38
N ALA A 309 4.54 -9.23 -8.41
CA ALA A 309 4.03 -7.86 -8.54
C ALA A 309 2.86 -7.56 -7.59
N ILE A 310 1.85 -8.45 -7.54
CA ILE A 310 0.57 -8.16 -6.88
C ILE A 310 0.70 -8.05 -5.38
N ALA A 311 1.54 -8.86 -4.74
CA ALA A 311 1.78 -8.76 -3.30
C ALA A 311 2.31 -7.37 -2.89
N LYS A 312 3.21 -6.81 -3.72
CA LYS A 312 3.79 -5.48 -3.50
C LYS A 312 2.76 -4.37 -3.75
N VAL A 313 1.97 -4.49 -4.82
CA VAL A 313 0.87 -3.54 -5.11
C VAL A 313 -0.14 -3.51 -3.97
N LEU A 314 -0.57 -4.67 -3.46
CA LEU A 314 -1.49 -4.74 -2.32
C LEU A 314 -0.91 -4.12 -1.05
N SER A 315 0.38 -4.29 -0.80
CA SER A 315 1.04 -3.63 0.33
C SER A 315 0.86 -2.10 0.24
N ARG A 316 0.97 -1.51 -0.95
CA ARG A 316 0.75 -0.09 -1.19
C ARG A 316 -0.72 0.33 -1.04
N VAL A 317 -1.63 -0.47 -1.58
CA VAL A 317 -3.08 -0.25 -1.41
C VAL A 317 -3.42 -0.22 0.08
N ASN A 318 -2.96 -1.20 0.85
CA ASN A 318 -3.23 -1.30 2.28
C ASN A 318 -2.69 -0.12 3.09
N GLN A 319 -1.53 0.45 2.69
CA GLN A 319 -1.02 1.68 3.33
C GLN A 319 -1.95 2.86 3.11
N TYR A 320 -2.49 2.96 1.91
CA TYR A 320 -3.45 4.00 1.58
C TYR A 320 -4.71 3.86 2.43
N TRP A 321 -5.27 2.65 2.52
CA TRP A 321 -6.45 2.37 3.36
C TRP A 321 -6.24 2.73 4.82
N LYS A 322 -5.07 2.43 5.39
CA LYS A 322 -4.71 2.84 6.76
C LYS A 322 -4.74 4.36 6.96
N LYS A 323 -4.39 5.12 5.95
CA LYS A 323 -4.42 6.58 6.01
C LYS A 323 -5.84 7.11 5.98
N ASP A 324 -6.69 6.54 5.15
CA ASP A 324 -8.09 6.93 5.02
C ASP A 324 -8.90 6.60 6.29
N LEU A 325 -8.61 5.47 6.95
CA LEU A 325 -9.22 5.12 8.25
C LEU A 325 -9.11 6.24 9.29
N LYS A 326 -8.02 7.00 9.28
CA LYS A 326 -7.82 8.11 10.23
C LYS A 326 -8.68 9.33 9.90
N SER A 327 -9.08 9.49 8.66
CA SER A 327 -9.87 10.64 8.18
C SER A 327 -11.34 10.28 7.94
N GLY A 328 -11.68 9.01 7.92
CA GLY A 328 -12.99 8.50 7.56
C GLY A 328 -13.01 7.89 6.16
N VAL A 329 -14.18 7.45 5.72
CA VAL A 329 -14.40 6.91 4.37
C VAL A 329 -14.44 8.05 3.36
N GLN A 330 -13.67 7.91 2.28
CA GLN A 330 -13.61 8.91 1.22
C GLN A 330 -14.76 8.71 0.22
N TYR A 331 -15.36 9.85 -0.19
CA TYR A 331 -16.34 9.91 -1.28
C TYR A 331 -15.98 11.05 -2.23
N LYS A 332 -16.30 10.85 -3.51
CA LYS A 332 -16.24 11.90 -4.53
C LYS A 332 -17.63 12.47 -4.75
N LEU A 333 -17.72 13.79 -4.67
CA LEU A 333 -18.93 14.55 -4.97
C LEU A 333 -18.70 15.35 -6.24
N ILE A 334 -19.64 15.28 -7.17
CA ILE A 334 -19.66 16.12 -8.37
C ILE A 334 -21.05 16.71 -8.49
N PHE A 335 -21.13 18.03 -8.61
CA PHE A 335 -22.36 18.76 -8.82
C PHE A 335 -22.30 19.41 -10.21
N ASN A 336 -23.30 19.13 -11.02
CA ASN A 336 -23.56 19.83 -12.27
C ASN A 336 -24.64 20.89 -11.99
N ILE A 337 -24.30 22.16 -12.15
CA ILE A 337 -25.20 23.29 -11.88
C ILE A 337 -25.72 23.80 -13.21
N ALA A 338 -27.02 23.91 -13.34
CA ALA A 338 -27.67 24.54 -14.48
C ALA A 338 -27.57 26.08 -14.35
N ALA A 339 -26.35 26.61 -14.44
CA ALA A 339 -26.06 28.02 -14.15
C ALA A 339 -26.91 29.01 -14.95
N SER A 340 -27.36 28.63 -16.16
CA SER A 340 -28.26 29.44 -16.99
C SER A 340 -29.67 29.63 -16.41
N ASP A 341 -30.02 28.83 -15.40
CA ASP A 341 -31.35 28.86 -14.77
C ASP A 341 -31.42 29.84 -13.56
N PHE A 342 -30.27 30.44 -13.21
CA PHE A 342 -30.11 31.31 -12.05
C PHE A 342 -29.52 32.67 -12.43
N GLU A 343 -29.85 33.70 -11.64
CA GLU A 343 -29.15 35.01 -11.72
C GLU A 343 -27.71 34.85 -11.19
N GLU A 344 -26.79 35.69 -11.66
CA GLU A 344 -25.34 35.56 -11.31
C GLU A 344 -25.11 35.70 -9.76
N GLU A 345 -25.84 36.59 -9.11
CA GLU A 345 -25.76 36.78 -7.65
C GLU A 345 -26.31 35.57 -6.87
N ASP A 346 -27.40 34.97 -7.32
CA ASP A 346 -27.99 33.78 -6.71
C ASP A 346 -27.11 32.53 -6.92
N LEU A 347 -26.42 32.46 -8.08
CA LEU A 347 -25.54 31.36 -8.41
C LEU A 347 -24.36 31.23 -7.42
N GLU A 348 -23.76 32.35 -7.02
CA GLU A 348 -22.67 32.36 -6.02
C GLU A 348 -23.18 31.90 -4.64
N GLU A 349 -24.36 32.37 -4.22
CA GLU A 349 -24.96 31.93 -2.96
C GLU A 349 -25.37 30.46 -2.96
N ILE A 350 -25.86 29.94 -4.08
CA ILE A 350 -26.13 28.49 -4.27
C ILE A 350 -24.87 27.68 -4.16
N GLN A 351 -23.75 28.17 -4.71
CA GLN A 351 -22.45 27.49 -4.59
C GLN A 351 -21.96 27.48 -3.14
N PHE A 352 -22.08 28.62 -2.41
CA PHE A 352 -21.75 28.67 -0.99
C PHE A 352 -22.61 27.71 -0.17
N ALA A 353 -23.91 27.66 -0.42
CA ALA A 353 -24.81 26.73 0.25
C ALA A 353 -24.45 25.27 0.02
N LEU A 354 -23.94 24.92 -1.18
CA LEU A 354 -23.40 23.58 -1.45
C LEU A 354 -22.13 23.30 -0.67
N MET A 355 -21.20 24.25 -0.60
CA MET A 355 -19.94 24.11 0.13
C MET A 355 -20.18 23.98 1.63
N ASP A 356 -21.07 24.76 2.19
CA ASP A 356 -21.47 24.70 3.60
C ASP A 356 -22.12 23.32 3.91
N ALA A 357 -23.01 22.86 3.04
CA ALA A 357 -23.60 21.52 3.18
C ALA A 357 -22.57 20.38 3.10
N ILE A 358 -21.52 20.54 2.30
CA ILE A 358 -20.41 19.59 2.22
C ILE A 358 -19.60 19.57 3.52
N ASP A 359 -19.28 20.75 4.05
CA ASP A 359 -18.47 20.87 5.27
C ASP A 359 -19.22 20.36 6.50
N GLU A 360 -20.55 20.56 6.58
CA GLU A 360 -21.38 20.07 7.68
C GLU A 360 -21.40 18.53 7.77
N ILE A 361 -21.39 17.82 6.65
CA ILE A 361 -21.47 16.35 6.63
C ILE A 361 -20.11 15.64 6.63
N SER A 362 -19.01 16.39 6.49
CA SER A 362 -17.68 15.81 6.32
C SER A 362 -16.74 16.12 7.49
N ASN A 363 -15.94 15.11 7.90
CA ASN A 363 -14.82 15.33 8.83
C ASN A 363 -13.69 16.14 8.18
N LYS A 364 -13.64 16.09 6.86
CA LYS A 364 -12.64 16.77 6.04
C LYS A 364 -13.15 16.86 4.61
N SER A 365 -12.98 18.01 4.00
CA SER A 365 -13.25 18.27 2.59
C SER A 365 -11.99 18.68 1.83
N LYS A 366 -11.98 18.50 0.54
CA LYS A 366 -10.97 19.00 -0.38
C LYS A 366 -11.65 19.37 -1.69
N GLU A 367 -11.57 20.65 -2.02
CA GLU A 367 -11.96 21.20 -3.29
C GLU A 367 -10.99 20.76 -4.39
N ASN A 368 -11.51 20.26 -5.51
CA ASN A 368 -10.76 19.96 -6.71
C ASN A 368 -11.03 20.97 -7.82
N ILE A 369 -12.30 21.26 -8.09
CA ILE A 369 -12.74 22.18 -9.13
C ILE A 369 -13.99 22.91 -8.64
N VAL A 370 -14.03 24.23 -8.84
CA VAL A 370 -15.21 25.07 -8.69
C VAL A 370 -15.30 25.97 -9.93
N THR A 371 -16.41 25.87 -10.63
CA THR A 371 -16.78 26.72 -11.76
C THR A 371 -18.28 27.00 -11.69
N ASP A 372 -18.77 27.91 -12.50
CA ASP A 372 -20.22 28.24 -12.53
C ASP A 372 -21.11 27.01 -12.74
N ASN A 373 -20.65 26.05 -13.51
CA ASN A 373 -21.43 24.86 -13.89
C ASN A 373 -21.03 23.58 -13.14
N THR A 374 -19.91 23.59 -12.40
CA THR A 374 -19.40 22.35 -11.80
C THR A 374 -18.70 22.61 -10.49
N ILE A 375 -19.08 21.83 -9.48
CA ILE A 375 -18.35 21.74 -8.22
C ILE A 375 -17.89 20.28 -8.05
N ASP A 376 -16.61 20.05 -7.82
CA ASP A 376 -15.97 18.73 -7.64
C ASP A 376 -15.20 18.73 -6.31
N TYR A 377 -15.65 17.89 -5.38
CA TYR A 377 -15.05 17.72 -4.06
C TYR A 377 -14.69 16.28 -3.75
N LEU A 378 -13.68 16.12 -2.92
CA LEU A 378 -13.40 14.91 -2.16
C LEU A 378 -13.75 15.16 -0.70
N ILE A 379 -14.53 14.27 -0.10
CA ILE A 379 -14.90 14.34 1.30
C ILE A 379 -14.51 13.07 2.04
N TRP A 380 -14.25 13.19 3.33
CA TRP A 380 -14.04 12.08 4.25
C TRP A 380 -15.10 12.15 5.34
N CYS A 381 -15.89 11.10 5.46
CA CYS A 381 -17.01 11.04 6.40
C CYS A 381 -16.83 9.91 7.41
N ASP A 382 -17.44 10.06 8.60
CA ASP A 382 -17.44 8.99 9.59
C ASP A 382 -18.22 7.76 9.05
N PRO A 383 -17.61 6.57 8.99
CA PRO A 383 -18.31 5.37 8.53
C PRO A 383 -19.47 4.94 9.42
N ALA A 384 -19.51 5.38 10.68
CA ALA A 384 -20.63 5.11 11.57
C ALA A 384 -21.93 5.81 11.11
N ASP A 385 -21.79 7.02 10.57
CA ASP A 385 -22.92 7.82 10.09
C ASP A 385 -23.15 7.63 8.59
N PHE A 386 -22.06 7.52 7.81
CA PHE A 386 -22.06 7.52 6.34
C PHE A 386 -21.41 6.27 5.77
N ASP A 387 -22.01 5.11 6.01
CA ASP A 387 -21.57 3.82 5.46
C ASP A 387 -21.92 3.63 3.97
N LYS A 388 -22.76 4.50 3.40
CA LYS A 388 -23.28 4.42 2.02
C LYS A 388 -23.40 5.79 1.38
N SER A 389 -23.06 5.87 0.09
CA SER A 389 -23.22 7.09 -0.73
C SER A 389 -24.66 7.65 -0.73
N THR A 390 -25.66 6.78 -0.58
CA THR A 390 -27.07 7.21 -0.49
C THR A 390 -27.37 7.98 0.80
N LYS A 391 -26.66 7.72 1.89
CA LYS A 391 -26.77 8.51 3.14
C LYS A 391 -26.13 9.90 2.95
N ILE A 392 -24.97 9.96 2.26
CA ILE A 392 -24.33 11.23 1.86
C ILE A 392 -25.32 12.09 1.08
N TYR A 393 -25.93 11.51 0.02
CA TYR A 393 -26.91 12.25 -0.78
C TYR A 393 -28.09 12.77 0.06
N ARG A 394 -28.62 11.97 0.97
CA ARG A 394 -29.75 12.39 1.82
C ARG A 394 -29.38 13.52 2.75
N ALA A 395 -28.19 13.46 3.34
CA ALA A 395 -27.68 14.49 4.22
C ALA A 395 -27.46 15.80 3.44
N LEU A 396 -26.71 15.74 2.33
CA LEU A 396 -26.49 16.89 1.44
C LEU A 396 -27.81 17.55 1.01
N ARG A 397 -28.79 16.74 0.59
CA ARG A 397 -30.07 17.25 0.16
C ARG A 397 -30.83 17.96 1.28
N LYS A 398 -30.69 17.50 2.52
CA LYS A 398 -31.32 18.12 3.68
C LYS A 398 -30.67 19.46 3.98
N GLU A 399 -29.35 19.50 4.15
CA GLU A 399 -28.61 20.73 4.51
C GLU A 399 -28.70 21.76 3.38
N PHE A 400 -28.56 21.35 2.11
CA PHE A 400 -28.68 22.26 0.97
C PHE A 400 -30.07 22.85 0.83
N ARG A 401 -31.14 22.08 1.01
CA ARG A 401 -32.51 22.60 0.92
C ARG A 401 -32.75 23.73 1.93
N ASP A 402 -32.31 23.52 3.16
CA ASP A 402 -32.53 24.49 4.24
C ASP A 402 -31.74 25.82 3.99
N ALA A 403 -30.62 25.77 3.24
CA ALA A 403 -29.78 26.90 2.88
C ALA A 403 -30.15 27.57 1.54
N ALA A 404 -30.70 26.82 0.59
CA ALA A 404 -30.95 27.26 -0.79
C ALA A 404 -32.43 27.48 -1.15
N ASP A 405 -33.36 27.39 -0.16
CA ASP A 405 -34.80 27.54 -0.36
C ASP A 405 -35.15 28.96 -0.89
N ASP A 406 -34.45 29.96 -0.43
CA ASP A 406 -34.66 31.39 -0.85
C ASP A 406 -34.27 31.65 -2.31
N TYR A 407 -33.41 30.77 -2.90
CA TYR A 407 -32.90 30.92 -4.28
C TYR A 407 -33.66 30.02 -5.27
N GLY A 408 -34.66 29.29 -4.82
CA GLY A 408 -35.42 28.36 -5.67
C GLY A 408 -34.56 27.22 -6.30
N ALA A 409 -33.49 26.84 -5.62
CA ALA A 409 -32.56 25.81 -6.11
C ALA A 409 -32.87 24.44 -5.53
N LYS A 410 -32.78 23.40 -6.37
CA LYS A 410 -33.12 22.04 -6.03
C LYS A 410 -32.01 21.08 -6.35
N LEU A 411 -31.61 20.27 -5.33
CA LEU A 411 -30.61 19.23 -5.50
C LEU A 411 -31.24 17.92 -6.01
N GLY A 412 -30.90 17.54 -7.22
CA GLY A 412 -31.34 16.33 -7.89
C GLY A 412 -30.21 15.29 -7.99
N ARG A 413 -30.57 14.03 -8.15
CA ARG A 413 -29.64 12.92 -8.34
C ARG A 413 -29.46 12.62 -9.82
N ILE A 414 -28.21 12.57 -10.30
CA ILE A 414 -27.85 12.00 -11.61
C ILE A 414 -27.46 10.53 -11.42
N ASN A 415 -26.38 10.27 -10.67
CA ASN A 415 -25.88 8.94 -10.43
C ASN A 415 -25.28 8.83 -9.01
N ILE A 416 -25.46 7.68 -8.38
CA ILE A 416 -24.84 7.35 -7.09
C ILE A 416 -24.33 5.94 -7.17
N ASN A 417 -23.02 5.76 -7.05
CA ASN A 417 -22.40 4.47 -6.88
C ASN A 417 -21.72 4.35 -5.50
N ARG A 418 -20.93 3.31 -5.27
CA ARG A 418 -20.37 3.00 -3.96
C ARG A 418 -19.53 4.14 -3.36
N LYS A 419 -18.80 4.89 -4.20
CA LYS A 419 -17.81 5.91 -3.76
C LYS A 419 -18.01 7.28 -4.42
N MET A 420 -18.97 7.41 -5.31
CA MET A 420 -19.22 8.64 -6.04
C MET A 420 -20.68 9.03 -5.97
N VAL A 421 -20.93 10.31 -5.77
CA VAL A 421 -22.24 10.93 -5.77
C VAL A 421 -22.23 12.04 -6.82
N LEU A 422 -22.88 11.80 -7.95
CA LEU A 422 -23.05 12.76 -9.04
C LEU A 422 -24.46 13.36 -8.95
N LEU A 423 -24.51 14.65 -8.75
CA LEU A 423 -25.73 15.40 -8.48
C LEU A 423 -25.91 16.51 -9.52
N LYS A 424 -27.11 17.04 -9.58
CA LYS A 424 -27.44 18.26 -10.34
C LYS A 424 -28.15 19.27 -9.46
N VAL A 425 -27.97 20.54 -9.79
CA VAL A 425 -28.70 21.65 -9.21
C VAL A 425 -29.49 22.31 -10.33
N ASP A 426 -30.78 22.26 -10.22
CA ASP A 426 -31.75 22.85 -11.16
C ASP A 426 -32.59 23.89 -10.43
N SER A 427 -33.22 24.83 -11.13
CA SER A 427 -34.29 25.67 -10.60
C SER A 427 -35.56 24.85 -10.30
N GLU A 428 -36.37 25.29 -9.29
CA GLU A 428 -37.62 24.62 -8.97
C GLU A 428 -38.67 24.72 -10.09
#